data_10f340f031ccbe5d0a9b6389c3b08944
#
_entry.id   10f340f031ccbe5d0a9b6389c3b08944
#
_cell.length_a   1.000
_cell.length_b   1.000
_cell.length_c   1.000
_cell.angle_alpha   90.00
_cell.angle_beta   90.00
_cell.angle_gamma   90.00
#
_symmetry.space_group_name_H-M   'P 1'
#
loop_
_entity.id
_entity.type
_entity.pdbx_description
1 polymer ?
#
loop_
_entity_poly.entity_id
_entity_poly.type
_entity_poly.pdbx_seq_one_letter_code
_entity_poly.pdbx_strand_id
1 'polypeptide(L)'
;MHSDYLAHDAIGLAALVRDRKASPRELLDAAIGQAEAVNGAVNAIVLQDYDAARKRTEPAVDAGADAPFGGVPYLVKDLGAAVAGLPLSMGSRHYRYFVPADDSPVIARSRAAGLNVFGKTNTSEIGQMPYTEPQLFGACRNPWNLDHTPGGSSGGAAAAVAAGIVPLAHASDGGGSIRIPASCCGLFGLKPSRNPLLVDLPSNGELVVQHAVARSVRDSALLLDVTTGQTLPPGAPGTYLGALDTPPGPLRIGLVVDPMLAPALADDTLAALNDAAALAESLGHHVEPATLHIDYARAAETFLTLWATIAEEMVLGARALTGRTPKRGEFEPATWAMAVVGRRVARARLPDVLEWQRQLTVQVAGLVSRYDAILCATLAAPPVKIGELQPTPFEAAQMKLLGALPVKPLLQEMLSKASEKAFAWAGCTELFNLTGQPAMSVPLYWNARGLPIGVQFVARHADDALLLQLARQLEQARPWFDRRPPLMQAQR
;
A
#
# COMPACT_ATOMS: atom_id res chain seq x y z
N MET A 1 -4.62 -28.66 8.92
CA MET A 1 -4.09 -27.79 7.83
C MET A 1 -4.63 -26.36 7.90
N HIS A 2 -5.94 -26.08 7.84
CA HIS A 2 -6.45 -24.69 7.83
C HIS A 2 -6.09 -23.89 9.09
N SER A 3 -6.22 -24.45 10.28
CA SER A 3 -5.78 -23.82 11.54
C SER A 3 -4.29 -23.53 11.55
N ASP A 4 -3.49 -24.48 11.05
CA ASP A 4 -2.02 -24.32 10.98
C ASP A 4 -1.61 -23.26 9.96
N TYR A 5 -2.31 -23.19 8.81
CA TYR A 5 -2.10 -22.16 7.81
C TYR A 5 -2.28 -20.74 8.40
N LEU A 6 -3.34 -20.53 9.16
CA LEU A 6 -3.60 -19.22 9.78
C LEU A 6 -2.65 -18.89 10.92
N ALA A 7 -2.06 -19.89 11.58
CA ALA A 7 -1.15 -19.72 12.70
C ALA A 7 0.26 -19.26 12.29
N HIS A 8 0.61 -19.37 11.00
CA HIS A 8 1.94 -19.01 10.50
C HIS A 8 1.91 -17.76 9.63
N ASP A 9 3.01 -17.03 9.62
CA ASP A 9 3.34 -16.01 8.62
C ASP A 9 4.01 -16.69 7.40
N ALA A 10 4.40 -15.92 6.37
CA ALA A 10 4.93 -16.50 5.14
C ALA A 10 6.23 -17.28 5.36
N ILE A 11 7.14 -16.77 6.17
CA ILE A 11 8.39 -17.47 6.54
C ILE A 11 8.06 -18.77 7.27
N GLY A 12 7.09 -18.75 8.17
CA GLY A 12 6.61 -19.93 8.87
C GLY A 12 6.00 -20.97 7.94
N LEU A 13 5.17 -20.55 6.96
CA LEU A 13 4.60 -21.43 5.94
C LEU A 13 5.70 -22.04 5.05
N ALA A 14 6.68 -21.24 4.60
CA ALA A 14 7.81 -21.75 3.84
C ALA A 14 8.63 -22.77 4.65
N ALA A 15 8.78 -22.56 5.96
CA ALA A 15 9.44 -23.51 6.84
C ALA A 15 8.68 -24.87 6.93
N LEU A 16 7.32 -24.84 6.96
CA LEU A 16 6.54 -26.08 6.92
C LEU A 16 6.80 -26.88 5.63
N VAL A 17 6.95 -26.19 4.49
CA VAL A 17 7.28 -26.84 3.21
C VAL A 17 8.67 -27.43 3.24
N ARG A 18 9.67 -26.65 3.63
CA ARG A 18 11.07 -27.09 3.72
C ARG A 18 11.24 -28.29 4.67
N ASP A 19 10.52 -28.28 5.80
CA ASP A 19 10.51 -29.37 6.79
C ASP A 19 9.63 -30.56 6.36
N ARG A 20 9.00 -30.51 5.18
CA ARG A 20 8.07 -31.53 4.67
C ARG A 20 6.86 -31.79 5.59
N LYS A 21 6.45 -30.79 6.39
CA LYS A 21 5.26 -30.82 7.24
C LYS A 21 3.99 -30.42 6.49
N ALA A 22 4.15 -29.69 5.39
CA ALA A 22 3.11 -29.37 4.42
C ALA A 22 3.71 -29.36 3.01
N SER A 23 2.88 -29.60 2.00
CA SER A 23 3.24 -29.41 0.61
C SER A 23 2.84 -28.01 0.12
N PRO A 24 3.48 -27.45 -0.94
CA PRO A 24 3.03 -26.22 -1.60
C PRO A 24 1.56 -26.28 -2.02
N ARG A 25 1.09 -27.47 -2.42
CA ARG A 25 -0.31 -27.71 -2.82
C ARG A 25 -1.28 -27.54 -1.66
N GLU A 26 -0.97 -28.09 -0.50
CA GLU A 26 -1.81 -27.96 0.70
C GLU A 26 -1.89 -26.52 1.19
N LEU A 27 -0.79 -25.75 1.11
CA LEU A 27 -0.81 -24.33 1.43
C LEU A 27 -1.68 -23.54 0.45
N LEU A 28 -1.55 -23.83 -0.85
CA LEU A 28 -2.36 -23.18 -1.88
C LEU A 28 -3.84 -23.48 -1.72
N ASP A 29 -4.20 -24.76 -1.50
CA ASP A 29 -5.59 -25.17 -1.34
C ASP A 29 -6.18 -24.59 -0.04
N ALA A 30 -5.41 -24.41 1.04
CA ALA A 30 -5.83 -23.69 2.23
C ALA A 30 -6.11 -22.20 1.94
N ALA A 31 -5.24 -21.53 1.17
CA ALA A 31 -5.45 -20.15 0.75
C ALA A 31 -6.68 -19.98 -0.15
N ILE A 32 -6.88 -20.91 -1.11
CA ILE A 32 -8.05 -20.91 -1.99
C ILE A 32 -9.32 -21.15 -1.17
N GLY A 33 -9.34 -22.12 -0.27
CA GLY A 33 -10.49 -22.39 0.59
C GLY A 33 -10.86 -21.19 1.45
N GLN A 34 -9.87 -20.48 2.02
CA GLN A 34 -10.12 -19.24 2.75
C GLN A 34 -10.65 -18.14 1.82
N ALA A 35 -10.11 -18.01 0.60
CA ALA A 35 -10.60 -17.05 -0.38
C ALA A 35 -12.07 -17.32 -0.75
N GLU A 36 -12.42 -18.55 -1.03
CA GLU A 36 -13.80 -18.96 -1.36
C GLU A 36 -14.78 -18.67 -0.20
N ALA A 37 -14.32 -18.85 1.04
CA ALA A 37 -15.14 -18.60 2.22
C ALA A 37 -15.41 -17.09 2.48
N VAL A 38 -14.45 -16.20 2.19
CA VAL A 38 -14.56 -14.77 2.62
C VAL A 38 -14.65 -13.79 1.46
N ASN A 39 -14.18 -14.11 0.26
CA ASN A 39 -14.07 -13.11 -0.83
C ASN A 39 -15.42 -12.57 -1.29
N GLY A 40 -16.50 -13.36 -1.18
CA GLY A 40 -17.86 -12.87 -1.45
C GLY A 40 -18.28 -11.72 -0.55
N ALA A 41 -17.79 -11.66 0.70
CA ALA A 41 -18.08 -10.60 1.64
C ALA A 41 -17.13 -9.39 1.47
N VAL A 42 -15.84 -9.62 1.21
CA VAL A 42 -14.83 -8.54 1.20
C VAL A 42 -14.49 -8.01 -0.18
N ASN A 43 -14.74 -8.76 -1.25
CA ASN A 43 -14.39 -8.40 -2.65
C ASN A 43 -12.92 -8.01 -2.80
N ALA A 44 -12.04 -8.78 -2.18
CA ALA A 44 -10.60 -8.53 -2.15
C ALA A 44 -9.89 -9.04 -3.41
N ILE A 45 -10.28 -10.23 -3.94
CA ILE A 45 -9.72 -10.86 -5.13
C ILE A 45 -10.66 -10.62 -6.31
N VAL A 46 -10.14 -10.03 -7.38
CA VAL A 46 -10.90 -9.66 -8.59
C VAL A 46 -10.53 -10.49 -9.82
N LEU A 47 -9.41 -11.22 -9.74
CA LEU A 47 -8.98 -12.18 -10.77
C LEU A 47 -8.36 -13.39 -10.07
N GLN A 48 -8.82 -14.57 -10.47
CA GLN A 48 -8.39 -15.86 -9.93
C GLN A 48 -7.55 -16.59 -10.99
N ASP A 49 -6.42 -17.21 -10.57
CA ASP A 49 -5.52 -18.01 -11.38
C ASP A 49 -5.27 -19.38 -10.71
N TYR A 50 -6.34 -19.96 -10.13
CA TYR A 50 -6.25 -21.14 -9.27
C TYR A 50 -5.68 -22.37 -9.98
N ASP A 51 -6.12 -22.63 -11.21
CA ASP A 51 -5.69 -23.82 -11.95
C ASP A 51 -4.22 -23.76 -12.36
N ALA A 52 -3.75 -22.58 -12.83
CA ALA A 52 -2.35 -22.41 -13.16
C ALA A 52 -1.48 -22.38 -11.88
N ALA A 53 -1.97 -21.80 -10.78
CA ALA A 53 -1.28 -21.84 -9.50
C ALA A 53 -1.14 -23.29 -8.98
N ARG A 54 -2.17 -24.11 -9.16
CA ARG A 54 -2.13 -25.55 -8.81
C ARG A 54 -1.11 -26.33 -9.64
N LYS A 55 -1.03 -26.07 -10.95
CA LYS A 55 -0.02 -26.70 -11.82
C LYS A 55 1.41 -26.36 -11.37
N ARG A 56 1.65 -25.15 -10.88
CA ARG A 56 2.96 -24.75 -10.34
C ARG A 56 3.36 -25.48 -9.06
N THR A 57 2.44 -26.17 -8.39
CA THR A 57 2.74 -27.00 -7.19
C THR A 57 2.97 -28.47 -7.51
N GLU A 58 2.96 -28.88 -8.79
CA GLU A 58 3.22 -30.26 -9.19
C GLU A 58 4.72 -30.60 -8.99
N PRO A 59 5.06 -31.84 -8.55
CA PRO A 59 6.43 -32.21 -8.19
C PRO A 59 7.49 -31.99 -9.28
N ALA A 60 7.11 -32.04 -10.55
CA ALA A 60 8.00 -31.75 -11.68
C ALA A 60 8.41 -30.26 -11.77
N VAL A 61 7.75 -29.37 -11.04
CA VAL A 61 7.96 -27.91 -11.02
C VAL A 61 8.54 -27.45 -9.70
N ASP A 62 8.69 -28.35 -8.71
CA ASP A 62 9.05 -28.05 -7.32
C ASP A 62 10.55 -27.73 -7.13
N ALA A 63 11.12 -26.95 -8.08
CA ALA A 63 12.49 -26.43 -7.99
C ALA A 63 12.66 -25.32 -6.92
N GLY A 64 11.61 -25.01 -6.14
CA GLY A 64 11.55 -23.85 -5.27
C GLY A 64 11.34 -24.14 -3.78
N ALA A 65 11.36 -25.41 -3.33
CA ALA A 65 11.12 -25.75 -1.92
C ALA A 65 12.17 -25.13 -0.97
N ASP A 66 13.41 -24.94 -1.45
CA ASP A 66 14.49 -24.30 -0.70
C ASP A 66 14.53 -22.76 -0.86
N ALA A 67 13.64 -22.21 -1.68
CA ALA A 67 13.53 -20.75 -1.85
C ALA A 67 13.00 -20.08 -0.56
N PRO A 68 13.36 -18.81 -0.30
CA PRO A 68 13.00 -18.11 0.93
C PRO A 68 11.50 -18.13 1.27
N PHE A 69 10.63 -18.10 0.26
CA PHE A 69 9.18 -18.21 0.35
C PHE A 69 8.64 -19.47 -0.35
N GLY A 70 9.39 -20.56 -0.35
CA GLY A 70 9.06 -21.77 -1.11
C GLY A 70 7.63 -22.25 -0.92
N GLY A 71 6.83 -22.21 -2.01
CA GLY A 71 5.44 -22.68 -2.04
C GLY A 71 4.39 -21.78 -1.37
N VAL A 72 4.78 -20.60 -0.86
CA VAL A 72 3.83 -19.67 -0.18
C VAL A 72 2.86 -19.05 -1.19
N PRO A 73 1.53 -19.15 -0.96
CA PRO A 73 0.52 -18.49 -1.79
C PRO A 73 0.66 -16.96 -1.73
N TYR A 74 0.53 -16.31 -2.89
CA TYR A 74 0.73 -14.87 -3.02
C TYR A 74 -0.33 -14.23 -3.91
N LEU A 75 -0.76 -13.02 -3.54
CA LEU A 75 -1.68 -12.20 -4.31
C LEU A 75 -0.99 -10.92 -4.77
N VAL A 76 -1.26 -10.52 -6.01
CA VAL A 76 -0.65 -9.34 -6.63
C VAL A 76 -1.71 -8.26 -6.84
N LYS A 77 -1.43 -7.02 -6.44
CA LYS A 77 -2.30 -5.86 -6.71
C LYS A 77 -2.54 -5.73 -8.22
N ASP A 78 -3.77 -5.47 -8.60
CA ASP A 78 -4.12 -5.28 -10.02
C ASP A 78 -3.77 -3.87 -10.54
N LEU A 79 -2.61 -3.35 -10.13
CA LEU A 79 -2.07 -2.06 -10.55
C LEU A 79 -0.53 -2.07 -10.49
N GLY A 80 0.10 -1.62 -11.56
CA GLY A 80 1.55 -1.40 -11.66
C GLY A 80 2.35 -2.69 -11.87
N ALA A 81 2.08 -3.73 -11.06
CA ALA A 81 2.79 -4.99 -11.12
C ALA A 81 2.20 -5.93 -12.20
N ALA A 82 2.92 -6.10 -13.30
CA ALA A 82 2.58 -7.04 -14.35
C ALA A 82 2.87 -8.49 -13.89
N VAL A 83 1.92 -9.39 -14.16
CA VAL A 83 2.09 -10.84 -14.06
C VAL A 83 1.88 -11.41 -15.46
N ALA A 84 2.89 -12.05 -16.01
CA ALA A 84 2.85 -12.61 -17.35
C ALA A 84 1.63 -13.53 -17.55
N GLY A 85 0.88 -13.28 -18.62
CA GLY A 85 -0.30 -14.07 -18.97
C GLY A 85 -1.56 -13.76 -18.17
N LEU A 86 -1.52 -12.88 -17.13
CA LEU A 86 -2.71 -12.47 -16.39
C LEU A 86 -3.13 -11.04 -16.75
N PRO A 87 -4.44 -10.76 -16.87
CA PRO A 87 -4.93 -9.40 -17.07
C PRO A 87 -4.41 -8.42 -16.02
N LEU A 88 -4.03 -7.22 -16.49
CA LEU A 88 -3.66 -6.08 -15.67
C LEU A 88 -4.68 -4.96 -15.94
N SER A 89 -5.81 -5.01 -15.22
CA SER A 89 -6.92 -4.10 -15.50
C SER A 89 -6.77 -2.71 -14.88
N MET A 90 -5.92 -2.59 -13.85
CA MET A 90 -5.73 -1.33 -13.09
C MET A 90 -7.05 -0.77 -12.54
N GLY A 91 -8.05 -1.63 -12.25
CA GLY A 91 -9.39 -1.22 -11.85
C GLY A 91 -10.20 -0.51 -12.95
N SER A 92 -9.73 -0.48 -14.20
CA SER A 92 -10.29 0.30 -15.31
C SER A 92 -10.88 -0.56 -16.42
N ARG A 93 -12.03 -0.16 -16.95
CA ARG A 93 -12.66 -0.83 -18.10
C ARG A 93 -11.77 -0.80 -19.35
N HIS A 94 -10.96 0.24 -19.53
CA HIS A 94 -10.06 0.37 -20.68
C HIS A 94 -9.01 -0.73 -20.68
N TYR A 95 -8.42 -1.04 -19.52
CA TYR A 95 -7.34 -2.00 -19.33
C TYR A 95 -7.82 -3.43 -19.05
N ARG A 96 -9.13 -3.67 -18.91
CA ARG A 96 -9.72 -4.93 -18.45
C ARG A 96 -9.15 -6.19 -19.16
N TYR A 97 -8.80 -6.07 -20.42
CA TYR A 97 -8.31 -7.18 -21.26
C TYR A 97 -6.84 -7.02 -21.66
N PHE A 98 -6.14 -6.06 -21.07
CA PHE A 98 -4.71 -5.92 -21.30
C PHE A 98 -3.94 -7.01 -20.56
N VAL A 99 -3.22 -7.87 -21.29
CA VAL A 99 -2.43 -8.98 -20.74
C VAL A 99 -0.95 -8.72 -21.03
N PRO A 100 -0.13 -8.46 -20.00
CA PRO A 100 1.31 -8.34 -20.16
C PRO A 100 1.94 -9.66 -20.64
N ALA A 101 2.97 -9.56 -21.48
CA ALA A 101 3.73 -10.72 -21.93
C ALA A 101 4.74 -11.19 -20.88
N ASP A 102 5.27 -10.27 -20.08
CA ASP A 102 6.34 -10.52 -19.11
C ASP A 102 5.92 -10.12 -17.70
N ASP A 103 6.53 -10.77 -16.70
CA ASP A 103 6.47 -10.33 -15.33
C ASP A 103 7.24 -9.01 -15.16
N SER A 104 6.71 -8.08 -14.35
CA SER A 104 7.51 -6.94 -13.93
C SER A 104 8.67 -7.38 -13.01
N PRO A 105 9.76 -6.58 -12.92
CA PRO A 105 10.95 -6.97 -12.17
C PRO A 105 10.67 -7.36 -10.71
N VAL A 106 9.77 -6.67 -10.03
CA VAL A 106 9.38 -6.98 -8.64
C VAL A 106 8.68 -8.34 -8.57
N ILE A 107 7.79 -8.65 -9.53
CA ILE A 107 7.07 -9.92 -9.58
C ILE A 107 7.99 -11.07 -9.97
N ALA A 108 8.87 -10.87 -10.95
CA ALA A 108 9.86 -11.88 -11.34
C ALA A 108 10.73 -12.32 -10.16
N ARG A 109 11.24 -11.34 -9.36
CA ARG A 109 12.01 -11.64 -8.14
C ARG A 109 11.17 -12.34 -7.08
N SER A 110 9.92 -11.91 -6.88
CA SER A 110 9.00 -12.54 -5.93
C SER A 110 8.73 -14.01 -6.27
N ARG A 111 8.52 -14.31 -7.56
CA ARG A 111 8.34 -15.69 -8.05
C ARG A 111 9.63 -16.51 -7.93
N ALA A 112 10.78 -15.92 -8.25
CA ALA A 112 12.07 -16.58 -8.07
C ALA A 112 12.36 -16.93 -6.59
N ALA A 113 11.81 -16.15 -5.66
CA ALA A 113 11.88 -16.43 -4.23
C ALA A 113 10.86 -17.50 -3.75
N GLY A 114 10.07 -18.10 -4.65
CA GLY A 114 9.17 -19.20 -4.36
C GLY A 114 7.72 -18.79 -4.08
N LEU A 115 7.35 -17.51 -4.20
CA LEU A 115 5.96 -17.05 -4.03
C LEU A 115 5.09 -17.54 -5.18
N ASN A 116 3.99 -18.25 -4.87
CA ASN A 116 3.04 -18.77 -5.83
C ASN A 116 1.88 -17.81 -6.04
N VAL A 117 1.92 -17.03 -7.12
CA VAL A 117 0.86 -16.07 -7.47
C VAL A 117 -0.39 -16.85 -7.92
N PHE A 118 -1.54 -16.67 -7.22
CA PHE A 118 -2.78 -17.35 -7.55
C PHE A 118 -3.96 -16.42 -7.84
N GLY A 119 -3.72 -15.10 -7.90
CA GLY A 119 -4.75 -14.14 -8.25
C GLY A 119 -4.30 -12.70 -8.11
N LYS A 120 -5.21 -11.79 -8.48
CA LYS A 120 -5.00 -10.35 -8.39
C LYS A 120 -6.02 -9.69 -7.47
N THR A 121 -5.56 -8.68 -6.70
CA THR A 121 -6.38 -8.00 -5.70
C THR A 121 -6.98 -6.71 -6.22
N ASN A 122 -8.15 -6.36 -5.68
CA ASN A 122 -8.89 -5.15 -6.00
C ASN A 122 -8.07 -3.87 -5.68
N THR A 123 -8.26 -2.84 -6.52
CA THR A 123 -7.58 -1.55 -6.42
C THR A 123 -8.52 -0.44 -6.89
N SER A 124 -8.34 0.80 -6.44
CA SER A 124 -9.01 1.94 -7.09
C SER A 124 -8.56 2.10 -8.54
N GLU A 125 -9.39 2.69 -9.39
CA GLU A 125 -9.04 2.87 -10.80
C GLU A 125 -7.72 3.65 -10.94
N ILE A 126 -6.73 3.03 -11.58
CA ILE A 126 -5.37 3.58 -11.79
C ILE A 126 -4.71 4.09 -10.50
N GLY A 127 -5.17 3.60 -9.33
CA GLY A 127 -4.64 3.99 -8.03
C GLY A 127 -4.99 5.42 -7.58
N GLN A 128 -5.94 6.08 -8.23
CA GLN A 128 -6.20 7.51 -8.05
C GLN A 128 -6.80 7.88 -6.68
N MET A 129 -7.44 6.94 -5.99
CA MET A 129 -8.17 7.23 -4.76
C MET A 129 -7.59 6.49 -3.55
N PRO A 130 -7.65 7.08 -2.34
CA PRO A 130 -7.19 6.46 -1.09
C PRO A 130 -8.16 5.39 -0.55
N TYR A 131 -9.19 5.03 -1.29
CA TYR A 131 -10.17 3.98 -1.02
C TYR A 131 -10.30 3.05 -2.24
N THR A 132 -10.86 1.84 -2.04
CA THR A 132 -10.91 0.80 -3.09
C THR A 132 -12.37 0.49 -3.45
N GLU A 133 -12.93 1.31 -4.35
CA GLU A 133 -14.33 1.20 -4.81
C GLU A 133 -14.44 1.43 -6.33
N PRO A 134 -13.66 0.68 -7.16
CA PRO A 134 -13.68 0.90 -8.61
C PRO A 134 -15.02 0.50 -9.20
N GLN A 135 -15.50 1.25 -10.19
CA GLN A 135 -16.74 0.93 -10.91
C GLN A 135 -16.65 -0.42 -11.66
N LEU A 136 -15.45 -0.88 -11.99
CA LEU A 136 -15.25 -2.13 -12.72
C LEU A 136 -15.59 -3.35 -11.86
N PHE A 137 -15.15 -3.35 -10.59
CA PHE A 137 -15.25 -4.51 -9.70
C PHE A 137 -16.14 -4.28 -8.47
N GLY A 138 -16.54 -3.05 -8.20
CA GLY A 138 -17.29 -2.68 -7.01
C GLY A 138 -16.40 -2.50 -5.77
N ALA A 139 -17.02 -2.10 -4.67
CA ALA A 139 -16.35 -1.78 -3.43
C ALA A 139 -15.67 -3.00 -2.79
N CYS A 140 -14.41 -2.85 -2.42
CA CYS A 140 -13.73 -3.73 -1.47
C CYS A 140 -14.15 -3.35 -0.04
N ARG A 141 -14.31 -4.34 0.84
CA ARG A 141 -14.83 -4.14 2.19
C ARG A 141 -13.79 -4.49 3.25
N ASN A 142 -13.81 -3.74 4.34
CA ASN A 142 -12.90 -3.95 5.45
C ASN A 142 -13.32 -5.17 6.28
N PRO A 143 -12.46 -6.18 6.48
CA PRO A 143 -12.79 -7.37 7.28
C PRO A 143 -13.13 -7.06 8.75
N TRP A 144 -12.66 -5.93 9.30
CA TRP A 144 -13.00 -5.48 10.66
C TRP A 144 -14.42 -4.94 10.77
N ASN A 145 -14.94 -4.33 9.70
CA ASN A 145 -16.33 -3.89 9.58
C ASN A 145 -16.68 -3.73 8.11
N LEU A 146 -17.57 -4.58 7.60
CA LEU A 146 -17.92 -4.66 6.18
C LEU A 146 -18.61 -3.39 5.61
N ASP A 147 -19.05 -2.47 6.46
CA ASP A 147 -19.60 -1.17 6.03
C ASP A 147 -18.51 -0.12 5.77
N HIS A 148 -17.26 -0.42 6.11
CA HIS A 148 -16.14 0.51 6.03
C HIS A 148 -15.16 0.13 4.90
N THR A 149 -14.43 1.14 4.41
CA THR A 149 -13.38 0.95 3.42
C THR A 149 -12.18 0.23 4.04
N PRO A 150 -11.50 -0.68 3.34
CA PRO A 150 -10.19 -1.19 3.73
C PRO A 150 -9.06 -0.20 3.42
N GLY A 151 -9.39 1.04 3.01
CA GLY A 151 -8.42 1.98 2.45
C GLY A 151 -8.08 1.68 0.99
N GLY A 152 -7.12 2.40 0.47
CA GLY A 152 -6.68 2.30 -0.92
C GLY A 152 -5.32 2.99 -1.17
N SER A 153 -4.84 2.78 -2.37
CA SER A 153 -5.43 2.03 -3.46
C SER A 153 -5.21 0.50 -3.36
N SER A 154 -4.37 -0.02 -2.44
CA SER A 154 -4.12 -1.46 -2.24
C SER A 154 -5.11 -2.11 -1.26
N GLY A 155 -6.39 -1.67 -1.25
CA GLY A 155 -7.39 -2.15 -0.29
C GLY A 155 -7.70 -3.64 -0.43
N GLY A 156 -7.72 -4.18 -1.65
CA GLY A 156 -7.90 -5.61 -1.88
C GLY A 156 -6.77 -6.44 -1.29
N ALA A 157 -5.52 -5.99 -1.40
CA ALA A 157 -4.37 -6.65 -0.78
C ALA A 157 -4.51 -6.68 0.75
N ALA A 158 -4.82 -5.53 1.36
CA ALA A 158 -4.99 -5.43 2.81
C ALA A 158 -6.20 -6.23 3.31
N ALA A 159 -7.32 -6.19 2.61
CA ALA A 159 -8.50 -7.00 2.97
C ALA A 159 -8.20 -8.51 2.88
N ALA A 160 -7.47 -8.95 1.84
CA ALA A 160 -7.07 -10.36 1.69
C ALA A 160 -6.15 -10.82 2.83
N VAL A 161 -5.15 -10.01 3.22
CA VAL A 161 -4.24 -10.34 4.32
C VAL A 161 -4.95 -10.32 5.66
N ALA A 162 -5.76 -9.30 5.95
CA ALA A 162 -6.53 -9.20 7.21
C ALA A 162 -7.55 -10.33 7.34
N ALA A 163 -8.18 -10.75 6.24
CA ALA A 163 -9.11 -11.88 6.21
C ALA A 163 -8.40 -13.26 6.21
N GLY A 164 -7.08 -13.32 6.31
CA GLY A 164 -6.32 -14.56 6.41
C GLY A 164 -6.20 -15.35 5.11
N ILE A 165 -6.51 -14.78 3.95
CA ILE A 165 -6.37 -15.46 2.66
C ILE A 165 -4.87 -15.73 2.37
N VAL A 166 -4.00 -14.75 2.61
CA VAL A 166 -2.54 -14.85 2.48
C VAL A 166 -1.87 -14.14 3.64
N PRO A 167 -0.65 -14.53 4.03
CA PRO A 167 0.10 -13.85 5.11
C PRO A 167 0.66 -12.49 4.70
N LEU A 168 0.96 -12.30 3.40
CA LEU A 168 1.38 -11.05 2.79
C LEU A 168 0.83 -10.96 1.37
N ALA A 169 0.66 -9.73 0.86
CA ALA A 169 0.21 -9.50 -0.51
C ALA A 169 0.92 -8.26 -1.10
N HIS A 170 1.22 -8.32 -2.40
CA HIS A 170 1.81 -7.20 -3.12
C HIS A 170 0.93 -5.94 -3.04
N ALA A 171 1.57 -4.81 -2.81
CA ALA A 171 0.98 -3.49 -2.76
C ALA A 171 1.94 -2.43 -3.33
N SER A 172 1.43 -1.27 -3.68
CA SER A 172 2.23 -0.13 -4.14
C SER A 172 1.79 1.14 -3.42
N ASP A 173 2.69 2.13 -3.26
CA ASP A 173 2.47 3.35 -2.50
C ASP A 173 2.99 4.56 -3.28
N GLY A 174 2.08 5.37 -3.82
CA GLY A 174 2.38 6.61 -4.51
C GLY A 174 1.91 7.86 -3.75
N GLY A 175 1.02 7.68 -2.75
CA GLY A 175 0.49 8.71 -1.88
C GLY A 175 -0.01 8.13 -0.55
N GLY A 176 0.46 6.93 -0.16
CA GLY A 176 0.02 6.22 1.04
C GLY A 176 -0.60 4.86 0.76
N SER A 177 -0.61 4.40 -0.48
CA SER A 177 -1.42 3.23 -0.88
C SER A 177 -0.92 1.86 -0.38
N ILE A 178 0.17 1.77 0.39
CA ILE A 178 0.52 0.66 1.30
C ILE A 178 0.06 1.00 2.71
N ARG A 179 0.43 2.17 3.21
CA ARG A 179 0.27 2.61 4.59
C ARG A 179 -1.19 2.83 4.97
N ILE A 180 -1.97 3.48 4.11
CA ILE A 180 -3.40 3.72 4.30
C ILE A 180 -4.16 2.40 4.52
N PRO A 181 -4.11 1.42 3.58
CA PRO A 181 -4.83 0.17 3.78
C PRO A 181 -4.24 -0.70 4.91
N ALA A 182 -2.94 -0.62 5.19
CA ALA A 182 -2.36 -1.28 6.35
C ALA A 182 -2.96 -0.72 7.66
N SER A 183 -3.08 0.61 7.79
CA SER A 183 -3.74 1.27 8.92
C SER A 183 -5.20 0.84 9.05
N CYS A 184 -5.97 0.87 7.97
CA CYS A 184 -7.38 0.51 7.97
C CYS A 184 -7.67 -0.95 8.33
N CYS A 185 -6.72 -1.85 8.02
CA CYS A 185 -6.91 -3.30 8.15
C CYS A 185 -6.13 -3.93 9.31
N GLY A 186 -5.43 -3.12 10.14
CA GLY A 186 -4.67 -3.62 11.29
C GLY A 186 -3.46 -4.48 10.88
N LEU A 187 -2.73 -4.02 9.87
CA LEU A 187 -1.58 -4.70 9.27
C LEU A 187 -0.32 -3.85 9.35
N PHE A 188 0.83 -4.50 9.21
CA PHE A 188 2.09 -3.82 8.96
C PHE A 188 2.20 -3.45 7.48
N GLY A 189 2.55 -2.18 7.20
CA GLY A 189 2.76 -1.69 5.84
C GLY A 189 3.95 -0.75 5.76
N LEU A 190 5.02 -1.18 5.10
CA LEU A 190 6.21 -0.37 4.86
C LEU A 190 6.16 0.21 3.44
N LYS A 191 6.25 1.52 3.32
CA LYS A 191 6.68 2.22 2.13
C LYS A 191 8.20 2.34 2.20
N PRO A 192 8.98 1.56 1.43
CA PRO A 192 10.43 1.67 1.45
C PRO A 192 10.91 3.06 1.03
N SER A 193 12.17 3.34 1.25
CA SER A 193 12.88 4.46 0.63
C SER A 193 12.67 4.44 -0.88
N ARG A 194 12.62 5.65 -1.49
CA ARG A 194 12.63 5.75 -2.96
C ARG A 194 13.81 4.96 -3.52
N ASN A 195 13.51 3.95 -4.35
CA ASN A 195 14.51 3.04 -4.90
C ASN A 195 14.10 2.60 -6.30
N PRO A 196 14.93 2.81 -7.34
CA PRO A 196 14.61 2.41 -8.71
C PRO A 196 14.32 0.93 -8.89
N LEU A 197 14.83 0.06 -8.02
CA LEU A 197 14.57 -1.39 -8.07
C LEU A 197 13.14 -1.76 -7.65
N LEU A 198 12.43 -0.85 -6.98
CA LEU A 198 11.06 -1.01 -6.50
C LEU A 198 10.05 -0.19 -7.33
N VAL A 199 10.39 0.14 -8.57
CA VAL A 199 9.55 0.91 -9.50
C VAL A 199 9.40 0.14 -10.80
N ASP A 200 8.18 -0.24 -11.17
CA ASP A 200 7.92 -0.91 -12.45
C ASP A 200 7.59 0.08 -13.57
N LEU A 201 6.96 1.20 -13.24
CA LEU A 201 6.62 2.25 -14.20
C LEU A 201 7.20 3.58 -13.71
N PRO A 202 8.22 4.14 -14.38
CA PRO A 202 8.72 5.47 -14.08
C PRO A 202 7.61 6.51 -14.17
N SER A 203 7.59 7.44 -13.23
CA SER A 203 6.62 8.54 -13.21
C SER A 203 7.31 9.85 -12.85
N ASN A 204 6.72 10.97 -13.27
CA ASN A 204 7.19 12.28 -12.87
C ASN A 204 7.22 12.41 -11.35
N GLY A 205 8.32 12.93 -10.79
CA GLY A 205 8.51 13.08 -9.36
C GLY A 205 8.79 11.80 -8.58
N GLU A 206 8.84 10.65 -9.25
CA GLU A 206 9.21 9.34 -8.65
C GLU A 206 8.45 9.04 -7.34
N LEU A 207 7.13 9.23 -7.35
CA LEU A 207 6.31 9.12 -6.14
C LEU A 207 6.06 7.67 -5.71
N VAL A 208 6.05 6.72 -6.67
CA VAL A 208 5.56 5.37 -6.47
C VAL A 208 6.69 4.41 -6.12
N VAL A 209 6.47 3.60 -5.08
CA VAL A 209 7.29 2.43 -4.76
C VAL A 209 6.41 1.20 -4.59
N GLN A 210 6.96 0.02 -4.84
CA GLN A 210 6.27 -1.25 -4.69
C GLN A 210 6.84 -2.05 -3.53
N HIS A 211 5.97 -2.69 -2.78
CA HIS A 211 6.31 -3.61 -1.70
C HIS A 211 5.08 -4.47 -1.35
N ALA A 212 4.74 -4.62 -0.06
CA ALA A 212 3.61 -5.42 0.40
C ALA A 212 2.93 -4.82 1.63
N VAL A 213 1.72 -5.31 1.91
CA VAL A 213 1.13 -5.34 3.25
C VAL A 213 1.31 -6.74 3.82
N ALA A 214 1.63 -6.85 5.12
CA ALA A 214 1.95 -8.11 5.75
C ALA A 214 1.40 -8.19 7.18
N ARG A 215 1.23 -9.42 7.68
CA ARG A 215 0.86 -9.66 9.09
C ARG A 215 2.05 -9.58 10.03
N SER A 216 3.27 -9.87 9.55
CA SER A 216 4.49 -9.84 10.35
C SER A 216 5.55 -8.91 9.76
N VAL A 217 6.37 -8.33 10.62
CA VAL A 217 7.49 -7.48 10.21
C VAL A 217 8.54 -8.28 9.45
N ARG A 218 8.80 -9.53 9.85
CA ARG A 218 9.84 -10.35 9.22
C ARG A 218 9.50 -10.77 7.79
N ASP A 219 8.22 -11.00 7.46
CA ASP A 219 7.80 -11.26 6.08
C ASP A 219 8.05 -10.05 5.19
N SER A 220 7.78 -8.84 5.69
CA SER A 220 8.07 -7.59 4.99
C SER A 220 9.57 -7.40 4.78
N ALA A 221 10.39 -7.65 5.79
CA ALA A 221 11.86 -7.54 5.71
C ALA A 221 12.44 -8.51 4.66
N LEU A 222 12.05 -9.79 4.70
CA LEU A 222 12.50 -10.77 3.71
C LEU A 222 12.03 -10.43 2.29
N LEU A 223 10.79 -9.94 2.13
CA LEU A 223 10.31 -9.52 0.81
C LEU A 223 11.09 -8.32 0.28
N LEU A 224 11.51 -7.39 1.15
CA LEU A 224 12.33 -6.25 0.76
C LEU A 224 13.72 -6.73 0.29
N ASP A 225 14.36 -7.67 1.00
CA ASP A 225 15.60 -8.30 0.55
C ASP A 225 15.45 -8.90 -0.85
N VAL A 226 14.42 -9.70 -1.06
CA VAL A 226 14.13 -10.35 -2.34
C VAL A 226 13.92 -9.33 -3.46
N THR A 227 13.07 -8.34 -3.22
CA THR A 227 12.64 -7.40 -4.27
C THR A 227 13.69 -6.34 -4.59
N THR A 228 14.62 -6.06 -3.68
CA THR A 228 15.81 -5.23 -3.93
C THR A 228 16.99 -6.00 -4.52
N GLY A 229 16.83 -7.31 -4.74
CA GLY A 229 17.85 -8.14 -5.39
C GLY A 229 19.03 -8.48 -4.48
N GLN A 230 18.77 -8.59 -3.16
CA GLN A 230 19.79 -9.04 -2.20
C GLN A 230 20.27 -10.45 -2.56
N THR A 231 21.60 -10.62 -2.62
CA THR A 231 22.23 -11.89 -2.97
C THR A 231 22.76 -12.66 -1.75
N LEU A 232 22.80 -12.04 -0.56
CA LEU A 232 23.19 -12.71 0.68
C LEU A 232 22.09 -13.70 1.11
N PRO A 233 22.45 -14.77 1.84
CA PRO A 233 21.45 -15.68 2.39
C PRO A 233 20.43 -14.94 3.27
N PRO A 234 19.18 -15.37 3.31
CA PRO A 234 18.15 -14.79 4.19
C PRO A 234 18.60 -14.80 5.66
N GLY A 235 18.48 -13.65 6.33
CA GLY A 235 18.89 -13.47 7.72
C GLY A 235 20.38 -13.26 7.94
N ALA A 236 21.22 -13.26 6.89
CA ALA A 236 22.63 -12.92 7.04
C ALA A 236 22.83 -11.46 7.47
N PRO A 237 23.94 -11.13 8.18
CA PRO A 237 24.30 -9.75 8.45
C PRO A 237 24.36 -8.92 7.15
N GLY A 238 23.71 -7.74 7.15
CA GLY A 238 23.62 -6.88 5.98
C GLY A 238 22.35 -7.07 5.15
N THR A 239 21.48 -8.02 5.51
CA THR A 239 20.12 -8.14 4.97
C THR A 239 19.11 -7.41 5.87
N TYR A 240 17.95 -7.03 5.32
CA TYR A 240 16.86 -6.45 6.11
C TYR A 240 16.29 -7.46 7.12
N LEU A 241 16.17 -8.73 6.73
CA LEU A 241 15.75 -9.79 7.64
C LEU A 241 16.76 -9.98 8.77
N GLY A 242 18.06 -10.02 8.47
CA GLY A 242 19.11 -10.16 9.49
C GLY A 242 19.22 -8.97 10.44
N ALA A 243 18.83 -7.78 9.98
CA ALA A 243 18.79 -6.59 10.83
C ALA A 243 17.80 -6.73 12.00
N LEU A 244 16.76 -7.57 11.88
CA LEU A 244 15.74 -7.77 12.91
C LEU A 244 16.27 -8.50 14.17
N ASP A 245 17.42 -9.18 14.08
CA ASP A 245 18.02 -9.89 15.19
C ASP A 245 18.69 -8.93 16.21
N THR A 246 18.89 -7.68 15.81
CA THR A 246 19.49 -6.64 16.65
C THR A 246 18.46 -5.55 16.92
N PRO A 247 17.96 -5.42 18.17
CA PRO A 247 17.07 -4.31 18.51
C PRO A 247 17.77 -2.95 18.27
N PRO A 248 17.04 -1.92 17.86
CA PRO A 248 17.61 -0.59 17.82
C PRO A 248 18.00 -0.16 19.23
N GLY A 249 19.10 0.59 19.38
CA GLY A 249 19.43 1.26 20.64
C GLY A 249 18.34 2.27 21.04
N PRO A 250 18.54 3.01 22.14
CA PRO A 250 17.64 4.10 22.50
C PRO A 250 17.57 5.12 21.35
N LEU A 251 16.36 5.30 20.79
CA LEU A 251 16.13 6.23 19.68
C LEU A 251 15.58 7.56 20.20
N ARG A 252 15.94 8.64 19.52
CA ARG A 252 15.29 9.94 19.65
C ARG A 252 14.17 10.05 18.62
N ILE A 253 12.92 10.08 19.08
CA ILE A 253 11.71 10.05 18.24
C ILE A 253 10.99 11.39 18.35
N GLY A 254 10.81 12.08 17.22
CA GLY A 254 10.02 13.31 17.15
C GLY A 254 8.52 13.00 16.97
N LEU A 255 7.70 13.34 17.95
CA LEU A 255 6.23 13.21 17.87
C LEU A 255 5.63 14.41 17.14
N VAL A 256 5.09 14.18 15.95
CA VAL A 256 4.41 15.18 15.12
C VAL A 256 2.90 14.95 15.18
N VAL A 257 2.19 15.82 15.87
CA VAL A 257 0.71 15.83 15.96
C VAL A 257 0.09 16.80 14.94
N ASP A 258 0.90 17.36 14.05
CA ASP A 258 0.47 18.19 12.94
C ASP A 258 -0.34 17.34 11.94
N PRO A 259 -1.53 17.78 11.49
CA PRO A 259 -2.35 17.04 10.55
C PRO A 259 -1.80 17.03 9.11
N MET A 260 -0.67 17.66 8.84
CA MET A 260 -0.02 17.78 7.52
C MET A 260 -0.96 18.38 6.47
N LEU A 261 -1.40 17.57 5.48
CA LEU A 261 -2.33 18.02 4.43
C LEU A 261 -3.80 17.92 4.86
N ALA A 262 -4.11 17.27 5.99
CA ALA A 262 -5.46 17.21 6.53
C ALA A 262 -5.77 18.48 7.38
N PRO A 263 -7.04 18.86 7.53
CA PRO A 263 -7.41 20.03 8.32
C PRO A 263 -7.27 19.83 9.83
N ALA A 264 -7.46 18.60 10.31
CA ALA A 264 -7.34 18.22 11.73
C ALA A 264 -7.16 16.71 11.88
N LEU A 265 -6.64 16.27 13.06
CA LEU A 265 -6.65 14.87 13.46
C LEU A 265 -7.86 14.58 14.35
N ALA A 266 -8.51 13.44 14.12
CA ALA A 266 -9.58 12.95 14.98
C ALA A 266 -9.05 12.51 16.36
N ASP A 267 -9.90 12.55 17.39
CA ASP A 267 -9.54 12.16 18.76
C ASP A 267 -9.01 10.72 18.85
N ASP A 268 -9.61 9.79 18.10
CA ASP A 268 -9.14 8.41 18.00
C ASP A 268 -7.70 8.32 17.44
N THR A 269 -7.34 9.17 16.48
CA THR A 269 -5.99 9.23 15.91
C THR A 269 -4.99 9.83 16.90
N LEU A 270 -5.38 10.90 17.60
CA LEU A 270 -4.55 11.49 18.67
C LEU A 270 -4.33 10.49 19.81
N ALA A 271 -5.36 9.75 20.20
CA ALA A 271 -5.24 8.69 21.19
C ALA A 271 -4.25 7.59 20.74
N ALA A 272 -4.32 7.17 19.47
CA ALA A 272 -3.38 6.19 18.91
C ALA A 272 -1.93 6.69 18.90
N LEU A 273 -1.70 7.97 18.59
CA LEU A 273 -0.36 8.57 18.62
C LEU A 273 0.21 8.63 20.05
N ASN A 274 -0.60 9.09 21.02
CA ASN A 274 -0.18 9.17 22.40
C ASN A 274 0.11 7.78 23.00
N ASP A 275 -0.71 6.78 22.67
CA ASP A 275 -0.51 5.39 23.10
C ASP A 275 0.78 4.79 22.48
N ALA A 276 1.05 5.07 21.22
CA ALA A 276 2.28 4.62 20.55
C ALA A 276 3.54 5.33 21.11
N ALA A 277 3.44 6.62 21.43
CA ALA A 277 4.51 7.38 22.08
C ALA A 277 4.84 6.77 23.46
N ALA A 278 3.83 6.53 24.29
CA ALA A 278 4.00 5.90 25.61
C ALA A 278 4.60 4.48 25.51
N LEU A 279 4.20 3.69 24.48
CA LEU A 279 4.82 2.40 24.22
C LEU A 279 6.30 2.55 23.87
N ALA A 280 6.65 3.47 22.99
CA ALA A 280 8.05 3.73 22.60
C ALA A 280 8.90 4.16 23.81
N GLU A 281 8.39 5.04 24.67
CA GLU A 281 9.07 5.44 25.91
C GLU A 281 9.27 4.26 26.87
N SER A 282 8.28 3.39 26.98
CA SER A 282 8.39 2.18 27.83
C SER A 282 9.46 1.19 27.33
N LEU A 283 9.83 1.28 26.06
CA LEU A 283 10.89 0.48 25.41
C LEU A 283 12.27 1.18 25.50
N GLY A 284 12.36 2.32 26.17
CA GLY A 284 13.61 3.04 26.41
C GLY A 284 13.96 4.08 25.32
N HIS A 285 13.05 4.40 24.41
CA HIS A 285 13.24 5.49 23.47
C HIS A 285 12.91 6.85 24.12
N HIS A 286 13.47 7.92 23.58
CA HIS A 286 13.15 9.29 23.98
C HIS A 286 12.17 9.91 22.99
N VAL A 287 10.93 10.18 23.43
CA VAL A 287 9.90 10.79 22.58
C VAL A 287 9.72 12.25 22.99
N GLU A 288 9.79 13.14 22.02
CA GLU A 288 9.61 14.60 22.27
C GLU A 288 8.75 15.24 21.18
N PRO A 289 8.00 16.31 21.49
CA PRO A 289 7.24 17.06 20.49
C PRO A 289 8.12 17.58 19.36
N ALA A 290 7.66 17.42 18.12
CA ALA A 290 8.34 17.89 16.92
C ALA A 290 7.38 18.59 15.96
N THR A 291 7.91 19.51 15.15
CA THR A 291 7.18 20.23 14.10
C THR A 291 8.00 20.23 12.81
N LEU A 292 7.36 19.95 11.69
CA LEU A 292 8.06 19.86 10.41
C LEU A 292 8.22 21.22 9.70
N HIS A 293 7.46 22.26 10.06
CA HIS A 293 7.52 23.59 9.45
C HIS A 293 7.51 23.59 7.92
N ILE A 294 6.53 22.91 7.33
CA ILE A 294 6.36 22.75 5.89
C ILE A 294 5.27 23.68 5.36
N ASP A 295 5.45 24.20 4.15
CA ASP A 295 4.35 24.81 3.38
C ASP A 295 3.44 23.68 2.83
N TYR A 296 2.49 23.24 3.66
CA TYR A 296 1.60 22.15 3.33
C TYR A 296 0.66 22.47 2.16
N ALA A 297 0.28 23.72 1.97
CA ALA A 297 -0.55 24.15 0.84
C ALA A 297 0.20 23.92 -0.47
N ARG A 298 1.46 24.32 -0.52
CA ARG A 298 2.33 24.11 -1.69
C ARG A 298 2.69 22.64 -1.87
N ALA A 299 2.84 21.87 -0.78
CA ALA A 299 3.04 20.42 -0.84
C ALA A 299 1.84 19.71 -1.47
N ALA A 300 0.61 20.05 -1.06
CA ALA A 300 -0.63 19.55 -1.64
C ALA A 300 -0.73 19.88 -3.13
N GLU A 301 -0.48 21.13 -3.51
CA GLU A 301 -0.50 21.57 -4.91
C GLU A 301 0.54 20.81 -5.75
N THR A 302 1.74 20.62 -5.21
CA THR A 302 2.83 19.86 -5.84
C THR A 302 2.41 18.41 -6.07
N PHE A 303 1.91 17.74 -5.01
CA PHE A 303 1.44 16.37 -5.10
C PHE A 303 0.35 16.21 -6.17
N LEU A 304 -0.69 17.06 -6.14
CA LEU A 304 -1.78 17.02 -7.10
C LEU A 304 -1.34 17.29 -8.54
N THR A 305 -0.37 18.20 -8.73
CA THR A 305 0.19 18.46 -10.06
C THR A 305 0.92 17.24 -10.60
N LEU A 306 1.77 16.60 -9.81
CA LEU A 306 2.47 15.37 -10.20
C LEU A 306 1.47 14.22 -10.41
N TRP A 307 0.48 14.06 -9.53
CA TRP A 307 -0.56 13.04 -9.62
C TRP A 307 -1.40 13.18 -10.88
N ALA A 308 -1.73 14.41 -11.28
CA ALA A 308 -2.44 14.68 -12.52
C ALA A 308 -1.61 14.35 -13.77
N THR A 309 -0.28 14.52 -13.74
CA THR A 309 0.58 14.08 -14.86
C THR A 309 0.65 12.56 -14.98
N ILE A 310 0.68 11.84 -13.86
CA ILE A 310 0.58 10.37 -13.84
C ILE A 310 -0.77 9.93 -14.42
N ALA A 311 -1.86 10.57 -14.01
CA ALA A 311 -3.18 10.27 -14.57
C ALA A 311 -3.24 10.54 -16.10
N GLU A 312 -2.61 11.62 -16.57
CA GLU A 312 -2.49 11.90 -18.00
C GLU A 312 -1.79 10.76 -18.75
N GLU A 313 -0.64 10.33 -18.25
CA GLU A 313 0.14 9.25 -18.86
C GLU A 313 -0.64 7.93 -18.90
N MET A 314 -1.28 7.57 -17.78
CA MET A 314 -2.03 6.33 -17.66
C MET A 314 -3.37 6.33 -18.42
N VAL A 315 -4.01 7.47 -18.62
CA VAL A 315 -5.32 7.56 -19.30
C VAL A 315 -5.14 7.95 -20.77
N LEU A 316 -4.54 9.10 -21.01
CA LEU A 316 -4.41 9.63 -22.37
C LEU A 316 -3.25 8.96 -23.15
N GLY A 317 -2.26 8.43 -22.44
CA GLY A 317 -1.16 7.62 -22.96
C GLY A 317 -1.46 6.12 -23.09
N ALA A 318 -2.63 5.64 -22.65
CA ALA A 318 -3.02 4.23 -22.56
C ALA A 318 -2.84 3.45 -23.89
N ARG A 319 -2.91 4.12 -25.05
CA ARG A 319 -2.68 3.50 -26.36
C ARG A 319 -1.29 2.87 -26.49
N ALA A 320 -0.29 3.43 -25.84
CA ALA A 320 1.08 2.92 -25.90
C ALA A 320 1.18 1.49 -25.33
N LEU A 321 0.42 1.20 -24.27
CA LEU A 321 0.38 -0.12 -23.64
C LEU A 321 -0.64 -1.06 -24.30
N THR A 322 -1.84 -0.54 -24.61
CA THR A 322 -2.98 -1.38 -25.01
C THR A 322 -3.19 -1.48 -26.53
N GLY A 323 -2.52 -0.65 -27.32
CA GLY A 323 -2.79 -0.49 -28.75
C GLY A 323 -4.14 0.19 -29.08
N ARG A 324 -5.00 0.41 -28.06
CA ARG A 324 -6.37 0.94 -28.20
C ARG A 324 -6.41 2.43 -27.85
N THR A 325 -7.15 3.21 -28.64
CA THR A 325 -7.39 4.62 -28.31
C THR A 325 -8.30 4.73 -27.10
N PRO A 326 -7.89 5.45 -26.02
CA PRO A 326 -8.70 5.60 -24.82
C PRO A 326 -9.99 6.41 -25.10
N LYS A 327 -11.11 5.94 -24.54
CA LYS A 327 -12.40 6.63 -24.66
C LYS A 327 -12.87 7.03 -23.27
N ARG A 328 -13.43 8.23 -23.13
CA ARG A 328 -13.90 8.78 -21.86
C ARG A 328 -14.83 7.84 -21.08
N GLY A 329 -15.72 7.12 -21.75
CA GLY A 329 -16.66 6.19 -21.11
C GLY A 329 -16.03 4.89 -20.59
N GLU A 330 -14.76 4.64 -20.88
CA GLU A 330 -14.00 3.49 -20.38
C GLU A 330 -13.27 3.76 -19.06
N PHE A 331 -13.29 5.02 -18.59
CA PHE A 331 -12.70 5.47 -17.33
C PHE A 331 -13.76 6.11 -16.42
N GLU A 332 -13.49 6.12 -15.14
CA GLU A 332 -14.31 6.84 -14.17
C GLU A 332 -14.23 8.35 -14.40
N PRO A 333 -15.32 9.10 -14.12
CA PRO A 333 -15.35 10.54 -14.37
C PRO A 333 -14.21 11.31 -13.68
N ALA A 334 -13.88 10.96 -12.45
CA ALA A 334 -12.79 11.58 -11.69
C ALA A 334 -11.42 11.30 -12.33
N THR A 335 -11.15 10.04 -12.70
CA THR A 335 -9.90 9.62 -13.35
C THR A 335 -9.70 10.32 -14.70
N TRP A 336 -10.73 10.35 -15.52
CA TRP A 336 -10.68 11.08 -16.81
C TRP A 336 -10.47 12.58 -16.63
N ALA A 337 -11.18 13.20 -15.68
CA ALA A 337 -11.02 14.61 -15.39
C ALA A 337 -9.62 14.96 -14.88
N MET A 338 -9.04 14.12 -14.01
CA MET A 338 -7.66 14.26 -13.54
C MET A 338 -6.66 14.19 -14.70
N ALA A 339 -6.83 13.28 -15.64
CA ALA A 339 -5.98 13.19 -16.83
C ALA A 339 -6.08 14.43 -17.73
N VAL A 340 -7.28 15.00 -17.86
CA VAL A 340 -7.50 16.27 -18.60
C VAL A 340 -6.81 17.43 -17.89
N VAL A 341 -6.87 17.50 -16.55
CA VAL A 341 -6.10 18.47 -15.73
C VAL A 341 -4.59 18.27 -15.98
N GLY A 342 -4.10 17.05 -15.98
CA GLY A 342 -2.71 16.73 -16.29
C GLY A 342 -2.26 17.40 -17.59
N ARG A 343 -2.99 17.16 -18.68
CA ARG A 343 -2.68 17.71 -20.00
C ARG A 343 -2.83 19.22 -20.10
N ARG A 344 -3.87 19.79 -19.51
CA ARG A 344 -4.25 21.20 -19.74
C ARG A 344 -3.64 22.18 -18.74
N VAL A 345 -3.28 21.69 -17.54
CA VAL A 345 -2.84 22.52 -16.43
C VAL A 345 -1.49 22.06 -15.89
N ALA A 346 -1.37 20.81 -15.44
CA ALA A 346 -0.24 20.32 -14.67
C ALA A 346 1.06 20.26 -15.49
N ARG A 347 1.00 19.80 -16.74
CA ARG A 347 2.20 19.64 -17.58
C ARG A 347 3.01 20.91 -17.76
N ALA A 348 2.34 22.07 -17.87
CA ALA A 348 3.03 23.35 -18.01
C ALA A 348 3.74 23.80 -16.72
N ARG A 349 3.33 23.27 -15.57
CA ARG A 349 3.88 23.58 -14.23
C ARG A 349 4.94 22.58 -13.76
N LEU A 350 5.14 21.53 -14.53
CA LEU A 350 5.97 20.40 -14.12
C LEU A 350 7.43 20.80 -13.79
N PRO A 351 8.13 21.66 -14.56
CA PRO A 351 9.49 22.09 -14.22
C PRO A 351 9.57 22.76 -12.84
N ASP A 352 8.66 23.70 -12.56
CA ASP A 352 8.65 24.46 -11.29
C ASP A 352 8.29 23.54 -10.11
N VAL A 353 7.36 22.61 -10.32
CA VAL A 353 6.93 21.63 -9.31
C VAL A 353 8.05 20.66 -8.98
N LEU A 354 8.78 20.14 -9.96
CA LEU A 354 9.92 19.24 -9.74
C LEU A 354 11.09 19.96 -9.03
N GLU A 355 11.32 21.24 -9.35
CA GLU A 355 12.34 22.04 -8.65
C GLU A 355 11.94 22.24 -7.17
N TRP A 356 10.69 22.60 -6.92
CA TRP A 356 10.22 22.75 -5.55
C TRP A 356 10.21 21.43 -4.78
N GLN A 357 9.86 20.31 -5.41
CA GLN A 357 9.95 18.97 -4.82
C GLN A 357 11.38 18.65 -4.36
N ARG A 358 12.40 19.00 -5.17
CA ARG A 358 13.81 18.82 -4.79
C ARG A 358 14.17 19.65 -3.56
N GLN A 359 13.74 20.92 -3.50
CA GLN A 359 13.95 21.79 -2.34
C GLN A 359 13.25 21.25 -1.10
N LEU A 360 12.00 20.81 -1.23
CA LEU A 360 11.24 20.15 -0.15
C LEU A 360 11.95 18.90 0.35
N THR A 361 12.49 18.07 -0.54
CA THR A 361 13.23 16.85 -0.18
C THR A 361 14.42 17.18 0.71
N VAL A 362 15.20 18.19 0.37
CA VAL A 362 16.34 18.67 1.19
C VAL A 362 15.86 19.21 2.54
N GLN A 363 14.79 20.01 2.54
CA GLN A 363 14.22 20.57 3.76
C GLN A 363 13.75 19.47 4.72
N VAL A 364 12.96 18.51 4.23
CA VAL A 364 12.43 17.40 5.07
C VAL A 364 13.56 16.49 5.52
N ALA A 365 14.54 16.19 4.68
CA ALA A 365 15.72 15.42 5.09
C ALA A 365 16.45 16.10 6.25
N GLY A 366 16.64 17.42 6.21
CA GLY A 366 17.24 18.20 7.30
C GLY A 366 16.41 18.20 8.59
N LEU A 367 15.08 18.18 8.48
CA LEU A 367 14.19 18.10 9.65
C LEU A 367 14.20 16.69 10.28
N VAL A 368 14.06 15.66 9.45
CA VAL A 368 14.08 14.25 9.90
C VAL A 368 15.44 13.88 10.49
N SER A 369 16.56 14.44 9.99
CA SER A 369 17.91 14.15 10.49
C SER A 369 18.16 14.58 11.94
N ARG A 370 17.28 15.40 12.53
CA ARG A 370 17.36 15.77 13.96
C ARG A 370 16.92 14.64 14.89
N TYR A 371 16.25 13.65 14.35
CA TYR A 371 15.70 12.50 15.04
C TYR A 371 16.20 11.21 14.37
N ASP A 372 16.06 10.09 15.06
CA ASP A 372 16.26 8.77 14.46
C ASP A 372 15.00 8.32 13.74
N ALA A 373 13.82 8.68 14.28
CA ALA A 373 12.54 8.49 13.65
C ALA A 373 11.57 9.63 13.98
N ILE A 374 10.57 9.83 13.11
CA ILE A 374 9.40 10.66 13.36
C ILE A 374 8.19 9.75 13.58
N LEU A 375 7.42 9.98 14.65
CA LEU A 375 6.12 9.38 14.89
C LEU A 375 5.04 10.38 14.51
N CYS A 376 4.13 10.00 13.61
CA CYS A 376 3.02 10.84 13.16
C CYS A 376 1.80 10.01 12.74
N ALA A 377 0.70 10.65 12.37
CA ALA A 377 -0.49 9.95 11.91
C ALA A 377 -0.27 9.27 10.55
N THR A 378 -0.84 8.07 10.37
CA THR A 378 -1.00 7.46 9.03
C THR A 378 -2.21 8.06 8.33
N LEU A 379 -3.33 8.16 9.05
CA LEU A 379 -4.59 8.74 8.59
C LEU A 379 -5.06 9.77 9.60
N ALA A 380 -5.73 10.82 9.12
CA ALA A 380 -6.27 11.85 10.00
C ALA A 380 -7.45 11.35 10.86
N ALA A 381 -8.16 10.32 10.41
CA ALA A 381 -9.31 9.73 11.08
C ALA A 381 -9.38 8.21 10.86
N PRO A 382 -10.18 7.47 11.67
CA PRO A 382 -10.44 6.04 11.46
C PRO A 382 -10.98 5.73 10.06
N PRO A 383 -11.03 4.44 9.64
CA PRO A 383 -11.64 4.04 8.39
C PRO A 383 -13.04 4.61 8.21
N VAL A 384 -13.30 5.24 7.07
CA VAL A 384 -14.61 5.83 6.72
C VAL A 384 -15.54 4.78 6.13
N LYS A 385 -16.84 5.08 6.05
CA LYS A 385 -17.82 4.19 5.41
C LYS A 385 -17.62 4.15 3.89
N ILE A 386 -17.98 3.03 3.29
CA ILE A 386 -18.03 2.87 1.84
C ILE A 386 -18.95 3.92 1.25
N GLY A 387 -18.50 4.59 0.19
CA GLY A 387 -19.20 5.66 -0.50
C GLY A 387 -19.01 7.05 0.10
N GLU A 388 -18.49 7.20 1.32
CA GLU A 388 -18.38 8.49 2.01
C GLU A 388 -17.44 9.47 1.30
N LEU A 389 -16.34 8.98 0.73
CA LEU A 389 -15.38 9.78 -0.04
C LEU A 389 -15.71 9.86 -1.53
N GLN A 390 -16.70 9.12 -2.00
CA GLN A 390 -17.13 9.15 -3.40
C GLN A 390 -17.66 10.53 -3.77
N PRO A 391 -17.45 10.99 -5.03
CA PRO A 391 -18.12 12.17 -5.53
C PRO A 391 -19.64 12.02 -5.45
N THR A 392 -20.32 13.06 -4.99
CA THR A 392 -21.79 13.14 -5.08
C THR A 392 -22.24 13.04 -6.54
N PRO A 393 -23.50 12.66 -6.82
CA PRO A 393 -24.04 12.64 -8.19
C PRO A 393 -23.86 13.97 -8.93
N PHE A 394 -23.96 15.09 -8.22
CA PHE A 394 -23.74 16.43 -8.78
C PHE A 394 -22.25 16.65 -9.13
N GLU A 395 -21.32 16.37 -8.22
CA GLU A 395 -19.88 16.46 -8.48
C GLU A 395 -19.46 15.54 -9.64
N ALA A 396 -19.99 14.32 -9.70
CA ALA A 396 -19.73 13.38 -10.80
C ALA A 396 -20.24 13.91 -12.15
N ALA A 397 -21.41 14.58 -12.17
CA ALA A 397 -21.93 15.23 -13.37
C ALA A 397 -21.05 16.42 -13.81
N GLN A 398 -20.58 17.23 -12.85
CA GLN A 398 -19.63 18.31 -13.14
C GLN A 398 -18.32 17.77 -13.72
N MET A 399 -17.74 16.70 -13.13
CA MET A 399 -16.53 16.05 -13.64
C MET A 399 -16.71 15.53 -15.07
N LYS A 400 -17.89 14.93 -15.38
CA LYS A 400 -18.23 14.50 -16.74
C LYS A 400 -18.27 15.67 -17.71
N LEU A 401 -18.89 16.79 -17.32
CA LEU A 401 -19.01 17.98 -18.17
C LEU A 401 -17.62 18.61 -18.41
N LEU A 402 -16.84 18.83 -17.37
CA LEU A 402 -15.49 19.41 -17.47
C LEU A 402 -14.51 18.51 -18.22
N GLY A 403 -14.65 17.20 -18.10
CA GLY A 403 -13.89 16.24 -18.91
C GLY A 403 -14.24 16.26 -20.41
N ALA A 404 -15.41 16.84 -20.78
CA ALA A 404 -15.83 17.05 -22.17
C ALA A 404 -15.48 18.44 -22.69
N LEU A 405 -15.65 19.46 -21.87
CA LEU A 405 -15.45 20.88 -22.19
C LEU A 405 -14.45 21.47 -21.18
N PRO A 406 -13.14 21.28 -21.40
CA PRO A 406 -12.13 21.63 -20.41
C PRO A 406 -11.89 23.13 -20.33
N VAL A 407 -12.54 23.80 -19.39
CA VAL A 407 -12.32 25.22 -19.07
C VAL A 407 -11.29 25.30 -17.93
N LYS A 408 -10.09 25.83 -18.22
CA LYS A 408 -8.95 25.83 -17.29
C LYS A 408 -9.27 26.30 -15.86
N PRO A 409 -9.91 27.48 -15.61
CA PRO A 409 -10.21 27.92 -14.24
C PRO A 409 -11.11 26.91 -13.49
N LEU A 410 -12.13 26.36 -14.16
CA LEU A 410 -13.04 25.39 -13.56
C LEU A 410 -12.36 24.04 -13.28
N LEU A 411 -11.42 23.63 -14.13
CA LEU A 411 -10.59 22.44 -13.87
C LEU A 411 -9.70 22.61 -12.63
N GLN A 412 -9.13 23.78 -12.42
CA GLN A 412 -8.32 24.10 -11.25
C GLN A 412 -9.16 24.09 -9.96
N GLU A 413 -10.34 24.74 -9.98
CA GLU A 413 -11.27 24.73 -8.85
C GLU A 413 -11.77 23.32 -8.53
N MET A 414 -12.11 22.53 -9.54
CA MET A 414 -12.56 21.15 -9.36
C MET A 414 -11.45 20.29 -8.73
N LEU A 415 -10.18 20.46 -9.18
CA LEU A 415 -9.05 19.72 -8.63
C LEU A 415 -8.88 20.01 -7.14
N SER A 416 -8.93 21.30 -6.75
CA SER A 416 -8.84 21.71 -5.35
C SER A 416 -9.96 21.07 -4.52
N LYS A 417 -11.22 21.22 -4.93
CA LYS A 417 -12.37 20.68 -4.17
C LYS A 417 -12.44 19.15 -4.11
N ALA A 418 -12.09 18.46 -5.20
CA ALA A 418 -12.09 17.00 -5.22
C ALA A 418 -11.03 16.39 -4.30
N SER A 419 -9.90 17.05 -4.12
CA SER A 419 -8.81 16.62 -3.23
C SER A 419 -9.06 16.97 -1.77
N GLU A 420 -9.89 17.97 -1.44
CA GLU A 420 -10.16 18.35 -0.06
C GLU A 420 -10.69 17.18 0.79
N LYS A 421 -11.65 16.39 0.26
CA LYS A 421 -12.20 15.22 0.96
C LYS A 421 -11.13 14.12 1.16
N ALA A 422 -10.33 13.86 0.12
CA ALA A 422 -9.27 12.86 0.19
C ALA A 422 -8.19 13.25 1.19
N PHE A 423 -7.71 14.50 1.15
CA PHE A 423 -6.72 15.01 2.09
C PHE A 423 -7.27 15.14 3.51
N ALA A 424 -8.54 15.50 3.69
CA ALA A 424 -9.16 15.57 5.02
C ALA A 424 -9.09 14.24 5.77
N TRP A 425 -9.03 13.13 5.07
CA TRP A 425 -8.92 11.81 5.66
C TRP A 425 -7.51 11.20 5.54
N ALA A 426 -6.88 11.26 4.38
CA ALA A 426 -5.65 10.55 4.07
C ALA A 426 -4.41 11.46 3.92
N GLY A 427 -4.52 12.75 4.23
CA GLY A 427 -3.48 13.77 3.99
C GLY A 427 -2.21 13.70 4.85
N CYS A 428 -1.97 12.58 5.54
CA CYS A 428 -0.79 12.41 6.39
C CYS A 428 0.33 11.56 5.77
N THR A 429 0.15 11.03 4.56
CA THR A 429 1.11 10.10 3.95
C THR A 429 1.88 10.66 2.76
N GLU A 430 1.30 11.57 2.00
CA GLU A 430 1.80 12.05 0.71
C GLU A 430 3.14 12.78 0.79
N LEU A 431 3.41 13.47 1.91
CA LEU A 431 4.66 14.19 2.12
C LEU A 431 5.87 13.28 1.91
N PHE A 432 5.81 12.04 2.42
CA PHE A 432 6.92 11.08 2.34
C PHE A 432 7.01 10.34 0.99
N ASN A 433 6.00 10.45 0.13
CA ASN A 433 6.11 10.13 -1.29
C ASN A 433 6.82 11.24 -2.05
N LEU A 434 6.45 12.51 -1.79
CA LEU A 434 7.13 13.66 -2.40
C LEU A 434 8.62 13.66 -2.11
N THR A 435 9.01 13.34 -0.89
CA THR A 435 10.38 13.51 -0.40
C THR A 435 11.20 12.22 -0.36
N GLY A 436 10.55 11.04 -0.50
CA GLY A 436 11.21 9.76 -0.73
C GLY A 436 11.70 9.02 0.52
N GLN A 437 11.50 9.54 1.75
CA GLN A 437 11.87 8.83 2.98
C GLN A 437 11.11 7.51 3.13
N PRO A 438 11.69 6.48 3.78
CA PRO A 438 10.95 5.30 4.19
C PRO A 438 9.95 5.68 5.28
N ALA A 439 8.75 5.08 5.21
CA ALA A 439 7.68 5.29 6.16
C ALA A 439 6.88 4.01 6.35
N MET A 440 6.54 3.67 7.58
CA MET A 440 5.76 2.47 7.89
C MET A 440 4.50 2.81 8.66
N SER A 441 3.40 2.08 8.41
CA SER A 441 2.22 2.06 9.28
C SER A 441 2.26 0.83 10.16
N VAL A 442 2.17 1.03 11.49
CA VAL A 442 2.25 -0.03 12.49
C VAL A 442 0.90 -0.15 13.21
N PRO A 443 0.28 -1.34 13.30
CA PRO A 443 -1.07 -1.53 13.83
C PRO A 443 -1.06 -1.66 15.35
N LEU A 444 -0.84 -0.56 16.06
CA LEU A 444 -0.71 -0.56 17.53
C LEU A 444 -2.02 -0.25 18.28
N TYR A 445 -3.03 0.28 17.61
CA TYR A 445 -4.24 0.76 18.27
C TYR A 445 -5.53 0.30 17.56
N TRP A 446 -6.57 0.03 18.36
CA TRP A 446 -7.95 -0.20 17.91
C TRP A 446 -8.87 0.67 18.75
N ASN A 447 -9.76 1.41 18.11
CA ASN A 447 -10.70 2.27 18.84
C ASN A 447 -11.85 1.48 19.49
N ALA A 448 -12.71 2.17 20.25
CA ALA A 448 -13.85 1.55 20.95
C ALA A 448 -14.86 0.85 20.01
N ARG A 449 -14.84 1.19 18.71
CA ARG A 449 -15.69 0.53 17.69
C ARG A 449 -15.02 -0.73 17.10
N GLY A 450 -13.83 -1.11 17.57
CA GLY A 450 -13.05 -2.25 17.06
C GLY A 450 -12.37 -1.99 15.71
N LEU A 451 -12.32 -0.74 15.24
CA LEU A 451 -11.61 -0.40 14.00
C LEU A 451 -10.12 -0.15 14.30
N PRO A 452 -9.20 -0.73 13.51
CA PRO A 452 -7.78 -0.50 13.67
C PRO A 452 -7.39 0.92 13.25
N ILE A 453 -6.37 1.46 13.91
CA ILE A 453 -5.75 2.74 13.59
C ILE A 453 -4.24 2.54 13.63
N GLY A 454 -3.60 2.54 12.46
CA GLY A 454 -2.16 2.47 12.35
C GLY A 454 -1.52 3.82 12.62
N VAL A 455 -0.37 3.81 13.28
CA VAL A 455 0.50 4.98 13.46
C VAL A 455 1.67 4.92 12.50
N GLN A 456 2.17 6.08 12.07
CA GLN A 456 3.23 6.15 11.08
C GLN A 456 4.57 6.51 11.73
N PHE A 457 5.59 5.69 11.45
CA PHE A 457 6.99 6.03 11.73
C PHE A 457 7.73 6.30 10.41
N VAL A 458 8.59 7.31 10.43
CA VAL A 458 9.37 7.77 9.27
C VAL A 458 10.82 7.89 9.70
N ALA A 459 11.76 7.40 8.88
CA ALA A 459 13.20 7.53 9.13
C ALA A 459 13.89 8.31 8.01
N ARG A 460 15.20 8.51 8.14
CA ARG A 460 16.02 9.11 7.09
C ARG A 460 15.97 8.26 5.82
N HIS A 461 16.23 8.88 4.70
CA HIS A 461 16.33 8.14 3.44
C HIS A 461 17.40 7.03 3.54
N ALA A 462 17.06 5.84 3.08
CA ALA A 462 17.86 4.61 3.17
C ALA A 462 18.01 3.98 4.58
N ASP A 463 17.34 4.51 5.60
CA ASP A 463 17.29 3.92 6.96
C ASP A 463 16.10 2.94 7.11
N ASP A 464 15.76 2.20 6.06
CA ASP A 464 14.70 1.19 6.08
C ASP A 464 14.95 0.11 7.14
N ALA A 465 16.20 -0.28 7.34
CA ALA A 465 16.58 -1.27 8.34
C ALA A 465 16.23 -0.79 9.77
N LEU A 466 16.48 0.49 10.08
CA LEU A 466 16.12 1.06 11.39
C LEU A 466 14.62 1.00 11.64
N LEU A 467 13.79 1.33 10.63
CA LEU A 467 12.33 1.22 10.77
C LEU A 467 11.89 -0.23 11.00
N LEU A 468 12.49 -1.18 10.30
CA LEU A 468 12.18 -2.60 10.48
C LEU A 468 12.60 -3.10 11.86
N GLN A 469 13.77 -2.68 12.38
CA GLN A 469 14.21 -2.98 13.75
C GLN A 469 13.23 -2.41 14.79
N LEU A 470 12.84 -1.14 14.66
CA LEU A 470 11.84 -0.50 15.52
C LEU A 470 10.49 -1.22 15.43
N ALA A 471 10.02 -1.53 14.22
CA ALA A 471 8.78 -2.27 14.02
C ALA A 471 8.82 -3.65 14.69
N ARG A 472 9.95 -4.36 14.59
CA ARG A 472 10.13 -5.67 15.24
C ARG A 472 10.08 -5.57 16.76
N GLN A 473 10.70 -4.57 17.34
CA GLN A 473 10.64 -4.30 18.78
C GLN A 473 9.21 -3.97 19.24
N LEU A 474 8.48 -3.13 18.50
CA LEU A 474 7.08 -2.83 18.76
C LEU A 474 6.17 -4.06 18.61
N GLU A 475 6.41 -4.90 17.59
CA GLU A 475 5.70 -6.17 17.37
C GLU A 475 5.88 -7.13 18.53
N GLN A 476 7.09 -7.23 19.08
CA GLN A 476 7.39 -8.07 20.25
C GLN A 476 6.74 -7.54 21.52
N ALA A 477 6.75 -6.23 21.72
CA ALA A 477 6.18 -5.60 22.91
C ALA A 477 4.63 -5.59 22.90
N ARG A 478 4.03 -5.44 21.74
CA ARG A 478 2.57 -5.42 21.53
C ARG A 478 2.21 -6.25 20.29
N PRO A 479 2.13 -7.58 20.41
CA PRO A 479 1.82 -8.46 19.28
C PRO A 479 0.46 -8.17 18.68
N TRP A 480 0.40 -8.06 17.35
CA TRP A 480 -0.84 -7.88 16.58
C TRP A 480 -1.16 -9.07 15.68
N PHE A 481 -0.24 -10.00 15.49
CA PHE A 481 -0.37 -11.13 14.56
C PHE A 481 -1.63 -11.98 14.82
N ASP A 482 -2.00 -12.18 16.09
CA ASP A 482 -3.15 -12.97 16.50
C ASP A 482 -4.45 -12.18 16.62
N ARG A 483 -4.41 -10.87 16.40
CA ARG A 483 -5.64 -10.09 16.32
C ARG A 483 -6.35 -10.39 15.01
N ARG A 484 -7.56 -10.93 15.11
CA ARG A 484 -8.37 -11.36 13.97
C ARG A 484 -9.63 -10.52 13.86
N PRO A 485 -10.00 -10.10 12.62
CA PRO A 485 -11.26 -9.39 12.42
C PRO A 485 -12.46 -10.27 12.71
N PRO A 486 -13.62 -9.68 13.08
CA PRO A 486 -14.86 -10.44 13.36
C PRO A 486 -15.28 -11.38 12.24
N LEU A 487 -15.04 -11.02 10.98
CA LEU A 487 -15.30 -11.87 9.81
C LEU A 487 -14.66 -13.26 9.92
N MET A 488 -13.46 -13.36 10.49
CA MET A 488 -12.76 -14.64 10.67
C MET A 488 -13.26 -15.43 11.89
N GLN A 489 -13.86 -14.75 12.87
CA GLN A 489 -14.40 -15.39 14.07
C GLN A 489 -15.76 -16.07 13.81
N ALA A 490 -16.54 -15.54 12.87
CA ALA A 490 -17.84 -16.09 12.48
C ALA A 490 -17.74 -17.41 11.69
N GLN A 491 -16.53 -17.87 11.35
CA GLN A 491 -16.28 -19.10 10.57
C GLN A 491 -15.82 -20.29 11.45
N ARG A 492 -15.70 -20.08 12.77
CA ARG A 492 -15.42 -21.12 13.75
C ARG A 492 -16.72 -21.65 14.32
#